data_fe4a69119172b511cde452333bf077ed
#
_entry.id   fe4a69119172b511cde452333bf077ed
#
_cell.length_a   1.000
_cell.length_b   1.000
_cell.length_c   1.000
_cell.angle_alpha   90.00
_cell.angle_beta   90.00
_cell.angle_gamma   90.00
#
_symmetry.space_group_name_H-M   'P 1'
#
loop_
_entity.id
_entity.type
_entity.pdbx_description
1 polymer ?
#
loop_
_entity_poly.entity_id
_entity_poly.type
_entity_poly.pdbx_seq_one_letter_code
_entity_poly.pdbx_strand_id
1 'polypeptide(L)'
;MRDVDRSTPSPRFGPTDDVEVLEGGNVAARVLRVGATVLKPWLASSPAVTALLRHLRERGFSGAPDAYGEGPAGFQRLAYVPGTLADRMPPMTEAELRSLGAMTRRLHDLTAGFRPPEGSVWDQLFPPEEPEVVCHNDLAPWNLVRGEDSRADDPWPESWCLIDWDGAGPASRMGDLGYAAHGFVPLHAGGDPEADGARLRALADGYGCDAEQRRALPGAALLRVRGMFTVLEEGARTGRQPWARLHAEGHADHWGPAADYVERHRERWEAALSAP
;
A
#
# COMPACT_ATOMS: atom_id res chain seq x y z
N MET A 1 -19.49 -16.29 -3.26
CA MET A 1 -19.78 -16.02 -1.85
C MET A 1 -19.33 -17.24 -1.06
N ARG A 2 -18.14 -17.22 -0.49
CA ARG A 2 -17.69 -18.25 0.47
C ARG A 2 -17.42 -17.51 1.77
N ASP A 3 -18.16 -17.90 2.80
CA ASP A 3 -17.87 -17.51 4.18
C ASP A 3 -16.42 -17.81 4.48
N VAL A 4 -15.69 -16.81 4.97
CA VAL A 4 -14.36 -17.04 5.55
C VAL A 4 -14.61 -17.82 6.84
N ASP A 5 -14.40 -19.12 6.75
CA ASP A 5 -14.52 -20.06 7.85
C ASP A 5 -13.64 -19.57 9.03
N ARG A 6 -14.27 -19.29 10.17
CA ARG A 6 -13.63 -18.81 11.41
C ARG A 6 -12.81 -19.89 12.12
N SER A 7 -12.53 -21.01 11.46
CA SER A 7 -11.79 -22.15 12.00
C SER A 7 -10.35 -22.27 11.51
N THR A 8 -9.64 -21.15 11.28
CA THR A 8 -8.21 -21.22 11.04
C THR A 8 -7.55 -21.78 12.30
N PRO A 9 -6.92 -22.98 12.24
CA PRO A 9 -6.31 -23.57 13.41
C PRO A 9 -5.24 -22.65 13.97
N SER A 10 -5.31 -22.35 15.26
CA SER A 10 -4.26 -21.57 15.92
C SER A 10 -2.95 -22.34 15.82
N PRO A 11 -1.84 -21.71 15.37
CA PRO A 11 -0.55 -22.36 15.37
C PRO A 11 -0.20 -22.74 16.82
N ARG A 12 0.35 -23.95 17.01
CA ARG A 12 0.83 -24.37 18.31
C ARG A 12 2.26 -23.83 18.48
N PHE A 13 2.42 -22.94 19.43
CA PHE A 13 3.72 -22.39 19.82
C PHE A 13 4.30 -23.19 20.99
N GLY A 14 5.62 -23.29 21.06
CA GLY A 14 6.31 -23.86 22.21
C GLY A 14 6.18 -22.93 23.43
N PRO A 15 6.42 -23.47 24.65
CA PRO A 15 6.33 -22.67 25.88
C PRO A 15 7.39 -21.56 25.99
N THR A 16 8.37 -21.52 25.09
CA THR A 16 9.45 -20.52 25.02
C THR A 16 9.32 -19.55 23.85
N ASP A 17 8.29 -19.69 23.01
CA ASP A 17 8.08 -18.79 21.87
C ASP A 17 7.49 -17.47 22.38
N ASP A 18 8.21 -16.37 22.15
CA ASP A 18 7.73 -15.02 22.41
C ASP A 18 6.76 -14.64 21.28
N VAL A 19 5.45 -14.75 21.57
CA VAL A 19 4.37 -14.51 20.61
C VAL A 19 3.69 -13.19 20.95
N GLU A 20 3.80 -12.23 20.06
CA GLU A 20 3.14 -10.94 20.14
C GLU A 20 2.01 -10.88 19.08
N VAL A 21 0.83 -10.46 19.50
CA VAL A 21 -0.26 -10.12 18.55
C VAL A 21 0.02 -8.72 18.04
N LEU A 22 0.33 -8.59 16.75
CA LEU A 22 0.44 -7.29 16.13
C LEU A 22 -0.95 -6.73 15.86
N GLU A 23 -1.14 -5.45 16.13
CA GLU A 23 -2.34 -4.75 15.68
C GLU A 23 -2.33 -4.80 14.15
N GLY A 24 -3.18 -5.65 13.58
CA GLY A 24 -3.31 -5.83 12.14
C GLY A 24 -4.03 -4.66 11.51
N GLY A 25 -3.86 -4.50 10.18
CA GLY A 25 -4.67 -3.58 9.40
C GLY A 25 -6.16 -3.93 9.48
N ASN A 26 -7.01 -3.03 9.01
CA ASN A 26 -8.47 -3.12 9.10
C ASN A 26 -9.09 -4.37 8.43
N VAL A 27 -8.33 -5.10 7.64
CA VAL A 27 -8.78 -6.26 6.84
C VAL A 27 -8.26 -7.60 7.39
N ALA A 28 -7.05 -7.64 7.97
CA ALA A 28 -6.42 -8.87 8.43
C ALA A 28 -7.02 -9.36 9.76
N ALA A 29 -7.45 -10.62 9.80
CA ALA A 29 -8.13 -11.19 10.97
C ALA A 29 -7.17 -11.43 12.17
N ARG A 30 -5.88 -11.75 11.94
CA ARG A 30 -4.89 -12.00 12.99
C ARG A 30 -3.48 -11.99 12.40
N VAL A 31 -2.63 -11.12 12.90
CA VAL A 31 -1.20 -11.05 12.58
C VAL A 31 -0.40 -11.31 13.85
N LEU A 32 0.55 -12.24 13.79
CA LEU A 32 1.36 -12.64 14.95
C LEU A 32 2.83 -12.37 14.63
N ARG A 33 3.57 -11.87 15.61
CA ARG A 33 5.01 -11.86 15.59
C ARG A 33 5.54 -12.99 16.46
N VAL A 34 6.49 -13.76 15.92
CA VAL A 34 7.21 -14.80 16.63
C VAL A 34 8.71 -14.58 16.40
N GLY A 35 9.34 -13.94 17.34
CA GLY A 35 10.75 -13.52 17.21
C GLY A 35 10.94 -12.57 16.03
N ALA A 36 11.75 -12.97 15.06
CA ALA A 36 12.02 -12.20 13.82
C ALA A 36 11.07 -12.54 12.66
N THR A 37 9.96 -13.21 12.91
CA THR A 37 9.00 -13.67 11.87
C THR A 37 7.60 -13.13 12.14
N VAL A 38 6.92 -12.71 11.08
CA VAL A 38 5.49 -12.40 11.08
C VAL A 38 4.73 -13.57 10.47
N LEU A 39 3.65 -13.95 11.13
CA LEU A 39 2.70 -14.97 10.70
C LEU A 39 1.35 -14.30 10.44
N LYS A 40 0.81 -14.50 9.25
CA LYS A 40 -0.53 -14.04 8.84
C LYS A 40 -1.27 -15.16 8.10
N PRO A 41 -2.60 -15.17 8.06
CA PRO A 41 -3.34 -16.23 7.37
C PRO A 41 -2.85 -16.47 5.94
N TRP A 42 -2.75 -17.74 5.53
CA TRP A 42 -2.45 -18.12 4.15
C TRP A 42 -3.71 -17.92 3.31
N LEU A 43 -3.69 -16.94 2.42
CA LEU A 43 -4.79 -16.59 1.52
C LEU A 43 -4.58 -17.27 0.15
N ALA A 44 -5.62 -17.26 -0.68
CA ALA A 44 -5.52 -17.74 -2.07
C ALA A 44 -4.48 -16.95 -2.89
N SER A 45 -4.26 -15.68 -2.56
CA SER A 45 -3.24 -14.80 -3.16
C SER A 45 -1.83 -15.02 -2.60
N SER A 46 -1.66 -15.66 -1.43
CA SER A 46 -0.36 -15.80 -0.77
C SER A 46 0.72 -16.47 -1.62
N PRO A 47 0.45 -17.48 -2.48
CA PRO A 47 1.46 -18.01 -3.41
C PRO A 47 2.00 -16.97 -4.38
N ALA A 48 1.12 -16.14 -4.98
CA ALA A 48 1.50 -15.08 -5.91
C ALA A 48 2.31 -13.98 -5.20
N VAL A 49 1.85 -13.54 -4.03
CA VAL A 49 2.53 -12.55 -3.18
C VAL A 49 3.91 -13.05 -2.75
N THR A 50 4.00 -14.32 -2.31
CA THR A 50 5.29 -14.93 -1.93
C THR A 50 6.27 -14.95 -3.11
N ALA A 51 5.80 -15.30 -4.30
CA ALA A 51 6.64 -15.30 -5.51
C ALA A 51 7.08 -13.87 -5.88
N LEU A 52 6.19 -12.88 -5.76
CA LEU A 52 6.51 -11.47 -5.98
C LEU A 52 7.59 -10.96 -5.02
N LEU A 53 7.44 -11.19 -3.72
CA LEU A 53 8.39 -10.75 -2.71
C LEU A 53 9.78 -11.37 -2.91
N ARG A 54 9.86 -12.66 -3.26
CA ARG A 54 11.11 -13.34 -3.60
C ARG A 54 11.75 -12.74 -4.85
N HIS A 55 10.96 -12.48 -5.90
CA HIS A 55 11.43 -11.82 -7.11
C HIS A 55 12.01 -10.43 -6.82
N LEU A 56 11.37 -9.63 -5.98
CA LEU A 56 11.88 -8.33 -5.56
C LEU A 56 13.20 -8.47 -4.80
N ARG A 57 13.29 -9.41 -3.85
CA ARG A 57 14.50 -9.68 -3.08
C ARG A 57 15.67 -10.11 -3.95
N GLU A 58 15.45 -11.04 -4.90
CA GLU A 58 16.46 -11.51 -5.86
C GLU A 58 17.00 -10.39 -6.75
N ARG A 59 16.24 -9.31 -6.93
CA ARG A 59 16.63 -8.11 -7.69
C ARG A 59 17.16 -6.96 -6.84
N GLY A 60 17.44 -7.24 -5.56
CA GLY A 60 18.04 -6.27 -4.64
C GLY A 60 17.08 -5.16 -4.18
N PHE A 61 15.77 -5.41 -4.18
CA PHE A 61 14.81 -4.48 -3.60
C PHE A 61 14.71 -4.72 -2.09
N SER A 62 15.29 -3.79 -1.29
CA SER A 62 15.25 -3.83 0.18
C SER A 62 13.91 -3.36 0.77
N GLY A 63 13.10 -2.68 -0.03
CA GLY A 63 11.83 -2.07 0.39
C GLY A 63 10.65 -3.05 0.55
N ALA A 64 10.91 -4.36 0.69
CA ALA A 64 9.90 -5.37 0.92
C ALA A 64 10.44 -6.45 1.88
N PRO A 65 9.59 -7.11 2.72
CA PRO A 65 10.03 -8.14 3.64
C PRO A 65 10.44 -9.42 2.91
N ASP A 66 11.36 -10.19 3.48
CA ASP A 66 11.65 -11.54 3.01
C ASP A 66 10.44 -12.46 3.19
N ALA A 67 10.13 -13.26 2.16
CA ALA A 67 9.01 -14.19 2.17
C ALA A 67 9.49 -15.64 2.28
N TYR A 68 9.16 -16.27 3.39
CA TYR A 68 9.54 -17.66 3.68
C TYR A 68 8.52 -18.68 3.19
N GLY A 69 7.36 -18.22 2.68
CA GLY A 69 6.29 -19.04 2.14
C GLY A 69 5.31 -19.55 3.18
N GLU A 70 4.67 -20.68 2.89
CA GLU A 70 3.71 -21.29 3.80
C GLU A 70 4.40 -21.87 5.03
N GLY A 71 3.85 -21.58 6.18
CA GLY A 71 4.28 -22.04 7.47
C GLY A 71 3.31 -23.02 8.11
N PRO A 72 3.49 -23.33 9.39
CA PRO A 72 2.58 -24.22 10.11
C PRO A 72 1.14 -23.71 10.11
N ALA A 73 0.17 -24.64 10.13
CA ALA A 73 -1.27 -24.37 10.32
C ALA A 73 -1.88 -23.37 9.33
N GLY A 74 -1.38 -23.31 8.08
CA GLY A 74 -1.95 -22.42 7.07
C GLY A 74 -1.63 -20.93 7.30
N PHE A 75 -0.44 -20.63 7.78
CA PHE A 75 0.06 -19.26 7.91
C PHE A 75 1.12 -18.94 6.85
N GLN A 76 1.07 -17.73 6.30
CA GLN A 76 2.18 -17.16 5.56
C GLN A 76 3.25 -16.67 6.53
N ARG A 77 4.53 -16.93 6.21
CA ARG A 77 5.68 -16.49 6.98
C ARG A 77 6.45 -15.42 6.24
N LEU A 78 6.63 -14.28 6.91
CA LEU A 78 7.38 -13.13 6.42
C LEU A 78 8.43 -12.71 7.45
N ALA A 79 9.49 -12.03 7.03
CA ALA A 79 10.40 -11.39 7.97
C ALA A 79 9.65 -10.28 8.73
N TYR A 80 9.92 -10.17 10.04
CA TYR A 80 9.51 -9.00 10.80
C TYR A 80 10.39 -7.81 10.42
N VAL A 81 9.78 -6.68 10.14
CA VAL A 81 10.47 -5.43 9.80
C VAL A 81 10.46 -4.53 11.02
N PRO A 82 11.60 -4.30 11.68
CA PRO A 82 11.67 -3.37 12.81
C PRO A 82 11.61 -1.92 12.34
N GLY A 83 10.96 -1.07 13.14
CA GLY A 83 10.84 0.35 12.86
C GLY A 83 9.48 0.91 13.28
N THR A 84 9.19 2.12 12.85
CA THR A 84 7.94 2.84 13.15
C THR A 84 7.11 3.00 11.87
N LEU A 85 5.82 2.74 11.92
CA LEU A 85 4.91 3.00 10.82
C LEU A 85 4.84 4.50 10.51
N ALA A 86 4.82 4.85 9.24
CA ALA A 86 4.87 6.24 8.80
C ALA A 86 3.63 7.07 9.22
N ASP A 87 2.48 6.42 9.44
CA ASP A 87 1.27 7.06 9.97
C ASP A 87 1.39 7.49 11.44
N ARG A 88 2.36 6.91 12.19
CA ARG A 88 2.69 7.26 13.57
C ARG A 88 3.80 8.32 13.67
N MET A 89 4.25 8.84 12.54
CA MET A 89 5.33 9.83 12.43
C MET A 89 4.79 11.16 11.89
N PRO A 90 5.54 12.26 12.01
CA PRO A 90 5.17 13.51 11.33
C PRO A 90 5.00 13.30 9.82
N PRO A 91 4.14 14.08 9.15
CA PRO A 91 3.99 14.05 7.71
C PRO A 91 5.34 14.16 6.99
N MET A 92 5.51 13.40 5.90
CA MET A 92 6.75 13.40 5.14
C MET A 92 7.10 14.80 4.63
N THR A 93 8.36 15.16 4.68
CA THR A 93 8.92 16.33 4.00
C THR A 93 8.91 16.12 2.48
N GLU A 94 9.10 17.18 1.70
CA GLU A 94 9.23 17.06 0.25
C GLU A 94 10.42 16.16 -0.16
N ALA A 95 11.53 16.19 0.60
CA ALA A 95 12.67 15.32 0.35
C ALA A 95 12.30 13.84 0.55
N GLU A 96 11.59 13.52 1.61
CA GLU A 96 11.09 12.16 1.86
C GLU A 96 10.04 11.72 0.84
N LEU A 97 9.19 12.63 0.35
CA LEU A 97 8.25 12.34 -0.74
C LEU A 97 8.97 12.04 -2.06
N ARG A 98 10.09 12.72 -2.35
CA ARG A 98 10.96 12.36 -3.49
C ARG A 98 11.54 10.96 -3.32
N SER A 99 12.03 10.62 -2.13
CA SER A 99 12.54 9.27 -1.84
C SER A 99 11.45 8.21 -1.99
N LEU A 100 10.22 8.47 -1.52
CA LEU A 100 9.07 7.58 -1.70
C LEU A 100 8.73 7.40 -3.19
N GLY A 101 8.74 8.49 -3.96
CA GLY A 101 8.55 8.44 -5.42
C GLY A 101 9.58 7.55 -6.11
N ALA A 102 10.87 7.71 -5.77
CA ALA A 102 11.96 6.92 -6.32
C ALA A 102 11.83 5.43 -5.93
N MET A 103 11.47 5.14 -4.69
CA MET A 103 11.19 3.79 -4.20
C MET A 103 10.04 3.15 -4.97
N THR A 104 8.93 3.87 -5.16
CA THR A 104 7.76 3.39 -5.91
C THR A 104 8.11 3.15 -7.38
N ARG A 105 8.90 4.03 -8.00
CA ARG A 105 9.39 3.84 -9.36
C ARG A 105 10.24 2.58 -9.48
N ARG A 106 11.17 2.38 -8.56
CA ARG A 106 12.02 1.19 -8.53
C ARG A 106 11.21 -0.09 -8.39
N LEU A 107 10.20 -0.11 -7.50
CA LEU A 107 9.27 -1.21 -7.36
C LEU A 107 8.61 -1.55 -8.70
N HIS A 108 8.01 -0.56 -9.36
CA HIS A 108 7.30 -0.74 -10.61
C HIS A 108 8.22 -1.21 -11.76
N ASP A 109 9.46 -0.72 -11.81
CA ASP A 109 10.42 -1.14 -12.84
C ASP A 109 10.87 -2.59 -12.64
N LEU A 110 11.02 -3.03 -11.39
CA LEU A 110 11.39 -4.41 -11.08
C LEU A 110 10.25 -5.40 -11.36
N THR A 111 9.00 -4.97 -11.25
CA THR A 111 7.83 -5.83 -11.47
C THR A 111 7.34 -5.83 -12.91
N ALA A 112 7.81 -4.94 -13.77
CA ALA A 112 7.43 -4.89 -15.20
C ALA A 112 7.70 -6.20 -15.97
N GLY A 113 8.72 -6.95 -15.55
CA GLY A 113 9.06 -8.27 -16.14
C GLY A 113 8.61 -9.46 -15.29
N PHE A 114 7.94 -9.23 -14.18
CA PHE A 114 7.53 -10.32 -13.29
C PHE A 114 6.47 -11.20 -13.95
N ARG A 115 6.64 -12.51 -13.79
CA ARG A 115 5.68 -13.52 -14.23
C ARG A 115 5.26 -14.33 -13.01
N PRO A 116 4.01 -14.19 -12.55
CA PRO A 116 3.53 -14.98 -11.43
C PRO A 116 3.48 -16.48 -11.82
N PRO A 117 3.54 -17.39 -10.85
CA PRO A 117 3.30 -18.80 -11.08
C PRO A 117 1.97 -19.04 -11.82
N GLU A 118 1.90 -20.12 -12.63
CA GLU A 118 0.67 -20.47 -13.33
C GLU A 118 -0.47 -20.70 -12.34
N GLY A 119 -1.67 -20.21 -12.67
CA GLY A 119 -2.84 -20.30 -11.80
C GLY A 119 -2.82 -19.36 -10.62
N SER A 120 -1.90 -18.39 -10.55
CA SER A 120 -1.88 -17.38 -9.49
C SER A 120 -3.17 -16.60 -9.40
N VAL A 121 -3.62 -16.37 -8.17
CA VAL A 121 -4.77 -15.54 -7.83
C VAL A 121 -4.27 -14.29 -7.11
N TRP A 122 -4.89 -13.15 -7.39
CA TRP A 122 -4.64 -11.88 -6.73
C TRP A 122 -5.92 -11.41 -6.03
N ASP A 123 -5.77 -10.80 -4.86
CA ASP A 123 -6.90 -10.23 -4.11
C ASP A 123 -6.85 -8.70 -4.19
N GLN A 124 -7.19 -8.18 -5.35
CA GLN A 124 -7.16 -6.75 -5.67
C GLN A 124 -8.54 -6.13 -5.52
N LEU A 125 -8.58 -4.94 -4.95
CA LEU A 125 -9.81 -4.18 -4.81
C LEU A 125 -10.19 -3.45 -6.11
N PHE A 126 -9.21 -3.00 -6.88
CA PHE A 126 -9.38 -2.19 -8.09
C PHE A 126 -8.54 -2.74 -9.26
N PRO A 127 -8.91 -3.90 -9.82
CA PRO A 127 -8.18 -4.42 -10.98
C PRO A 127 -8.43 -3.52 -12.20
N PRO A 128 -7.38 -3.08 -12.91
CA PRO A 128 -7.53 -2.30 -14.13
C PRO A 128 -7.87 -3.22 -15.32
N GLU A 129 -8.46 -2.66 -16.37
CA GLU A 129 -8.70 -3.36 -17.62
C GLU A 129 -7.39 -3.75 -18.30
N GLU A 130 -6.41 -2.82 -18.31
CA GLU A 130 -5.09 -3.02 -18.91
C GLU A 130 -4.00 -2.81 -17.86
N PRO A 131 -3.50 -3.87 -17.21
CA PRO A 131 -2.43 -3.77 -16.24
C PRO A 131 -1.07 -3.58 -16.92
N GLU A 132 -0.23 -2.72 -16.34
CA GLU A 132 1.13 -2.45 -16.82
C GLU A 132 2.18 -3.28 -16.08
N VAL A 133 2.05 -3.37 -14.76
CA VAL A 133 3.00 -4.00 -13.84
C VAL A 133 2.26 -4.65 -12.68
N VAL A 134 2.98 -5.37 -11.82
CA VAL A 134 2.42 -5.78 -10.53
C VAL A 134 2.77 -4.71 -9.49
N CYS A 135 1.75 -4.14 -8.86
CA CYS A 135 1.84 -3.07 -7.88
C CYS A 135 1.56 -3.56 -6.47
N HIS A 136 1.85 -2.72 -5.49
CA HIS A 136 1.45 -2.94 -4.10
C HIS A 136 -0.06 -2.75 -3.91
N ASN A 137 -0.64 -1.77 -4.58
CA ASN A 137 -2.06 -1.37 -4.57
C ASN A 137 -2.59 -0.80 -3.24
N ASP A 138 -1.78 -0.82 -2.19
CA ASP A 138 -2.11 -0.23 -0.88
C ASP A 138 -0.90 0.54 -0.30
N LEU A 139 -0.27 1.38 -1.16
CA LEU A 139 0.83 2.27 -0.79
C LEU A 139 0.31 3.41 0.10
N ALA A 140 0.38 3.19 1.41
CA ALA A 140 -0.14 4.13 2.39
C ALA A 140 0.78 4.23 3.62
N PRO A 141 0.69 5.31 4.42
CA PRO A 141 1.55 5.52 5.57
C PRO A 141 1.49 4.38 6.61
N TRP A 142 0.35 3.73 6.77
CA TRP A 142 0.19 2.58 7.67
C TRP A 142 0.81 1.28 7.16
N ASN A 143 1.26 1.25 5.89
CA ASN A 143 1.95 0.13 5.26
C ASN A 143 3.43 0.42 4.96
N LEU A 144 3.97 1.54 5.41
CA LEU A 144 5.38 1.87 5.30
C LEU A 144 6.04 1.87 6.69
N VAL A 145 6.96 0.94 6.92
CA VAL A 145 7.83 0.96 8.10
C VAL A 145 9.06 1.80 7.77
N ARG A 146 9.41 2.73 8.68
CA ARG A 146 10.62 3.54 8.62
C ARG A 146 11.56 3.11 9.75
N GLY A 147 12.72 2.60 9.37
CA GLY A 147 13.77 2.22 10.33
C GLY A 147 14.48 3.46 10.92
N GLU A 148 15.17 3.27 12.04
CA GLU A 148 15.81 4.35 12.79
C GLU A 148 17.00 5.00 12.06
N ASP A 149 17.62 4.30 11.11
CA ASP A 149 18.82 4.75 10.38
C ASP A 149 18.48 5.49 9.06
N SER A 150 17.22 5.91 8.85
CA SER A 150 16.83 6.61 7.63
C SER A 150 17.50 7.99 7.54
N ARG A 151 18.52 8.13 6.69
CA ARG A 151 19.12 9.41 6.34
C ARG A 151 18.33 10.09 5.24
N ALA A 152 18.00 11.37 5.42
CA ALA A 152 17.20 12.13 4.47
C ALA A 152 17.91 12.33 3.10
N ASP A 153 19.22 12.03 2.99
CA ASP A 153 20.03 12.26 1.81
C ASP A 153 20.16 11.04 0.88
N ASP A 154 19.65 9.87 1.27
CA ASP A 154 19.63 8.70 0.39
C ASP A 154 18.51 8.83 -0.64
N PRO A 155 18.74 8.50 -1.94
CA PRO A 155 17.70 8.56 -2.97
C PRO A 155 16.49 7.68 -2.62
N TRP A 156 16.69 6.77 -1.71
CA TRP A 156 15.69 5.97 -0.99
C TRP A 156 16.39 5.32 0.21
N PRO A 157 15.92 5.57 1.44
CA PRO A 157 16.53 4.96 2.63
C PRO A 157 16.36 3.44 2.62
N GLU A 158 17.46 2.70 2.69
CA GLU A 158 17.45 1.22 2.73
C GLU A 158 16.64 0.67 3.93
N SER A 159 16.43 1.51 4.92
CA SER A 159 15.63 1.21 6.12
C SER A 159 14.11 1.36 5.93
N TRP A 160 13.63 1.80 4.75
CA TRP A 160 12.21 1.87 4.44
C TRP A 160 11.73 0.55 3.87
N CYS A 161 10.61 0.04 4.40
CA CYS A 161 10.05 -1.23 3.95
C CYS A 161 8.52 -1.16 3.88
N LEU A 162 7.98 -1.51 2.74
CA LEU A 162 6.54 -1.67 2.53
C LEU A 162 6.09 -3.01 3.08
N ILE A 163 5.06 -3.01 3.90
CA ILE A 163 4.43 -4.21 4.48
C ILE A 163 3.00 -4.35 3.98
N ASP A 164 2.35 -5.45 4.32
CA ASP A 164 0.96 -5.75 3.95
C ASP A 164 0.69 -5.79 2.42
N TRP A 165 1.31 -6.77 1.78
CA TRP A 165 1.24 -7.02 0.35
C TRP A 165 0.01 -7.81 -0.10
N ASP A 166 -1.02 -7.97 0.74
CA ASP A 166 -2.20 -8.78 0.41
C ASP A 166 -3.01 -8.23 -0.76
N GLY A 167 -3.04 -6.90 -0.90
CA GLY A 167 -3.65 -6.20 -2.01
C GLY A 167 -2.80 -6.14 -3.29
N ALA A 168 -1.57 -6.69 -3.26
CA ALA A 168 -0.70 -6.67 -4.44
C ALA A 168 -1.33 -7.39 -5.62
N GLY A 169 -1.01 -6.89 -6.83
CA GLY A 169 -1.52 -7.50 -8.06
C GLY A 169 -1.30 -6.62 -9.28
N PRO A 170 -1.66 -7.12 -10.48
CA PRO A 170 -1.54 -6.41 -11.74
C PRO A 170 -2.30 -5.08 -11.71
N ALA A 171 -1.63 -3.96 -11.96
CA ALA A 171 -2.22 -2.63 -11.90
C ALA A 171 -1.55 -1.64 -12.86
N SER A 172 -2.10 -0.43 -12.96
CA SER A 172 -1.42 0.67 -13.63
C SER A 172 -0.47 1.40 -12.66
N ARG A 173 0.68 1.83 -13.19
CA ARG A 173 1.67 2.61 -12.42
C ARG A 173 1.05 3.86 -11.80
N MET A 174 0.23 4.55 -12.57
CA MET A 174 -0.40 5.80 -12.11
C MET A 174 -1.51 5.54 -11.08
N GLY A 175 -2.21 4.40 -11.17
CA GLY A 175 -3.20 4.01 -10.16
C GLY A 175 -2.58 3.78 -8.79
N ASP A 176 -1.43 3.09 -8.73
CA ASP A 176 -0.70 2.83 -7.48
C ASP A 176 -0.06 4.11 -6.92
N LEU A 177 0.59 4.91 -7.79
CA LEU A 177 1.16 6.20 -7.40
C LEU A 177 0.09 7.20 -6.95
N GLY A 178 -1.10 7.19 -7.57
CA GLY A 178 -2.24 8.01 -7.19
C GLY A 178 -2.76 7.68 -5.79
N TYR A 179 -2.76 6.40 -5.42
CA TYR A 179 -3.12 5.99 -4.06
C TYR A 179 -2.05 6.45 -3.05
N ALA A 180 -0.78 6.26 -3.38
CA ALA A 180 0.33 6.79 -2.57
C ALA A 180 0.23 8.32 -2.40
N ALA A 181 -0.10 9.06 -3.46
CA ALA A 181 -0.29 10.50 -3.41
C ALA A 181 -1.36 10.89 -2.38
N HIS A 182 -2.52 10.22 -2.38
CA HIS A 182 -3.56 10.50 -1.39
C HIS A 182 -3.08 10.29 0.05
N GLY A 183 -2.44 9.17 0.33
CA GLY A 183 -2.03 8.81 1.70
C GLY A 183 -0.86 9.64 2.23
N PHE A 184 0.20 9.83 1.42
CA PHE A 184 1.44 10.46 1.86
C PHE A 184 1.47 11.98 1.69
N VAL A 185 0.66 12.54 0.77
CA VAL A 185 0.49 14.00 0.62
C VAL A 185 -0.66 14.55 1.49
N PRO A 186 -1.29 13.78 2.30
CA PRO A 186 -2.57 13.85 2.99
C PRO A 186 -3.61 14.78 2.30
N LEU A 187 -4.06 14.36 1.10
CA LEU A 187 -5.06 15.09 0.32
C LEU A 187 -6.46 14.96 0.94
N HIS A 188 -6.75 15.77 1.93
CA HIS A 188 -8.01 15.73 2.68
C HIS A 188 -8.65 17.09 2.87
N ALA A 189 -9.94 17.12 3.20
CA ALA A 189 -10.67 18.34 3.46
C ALA A 189 -10.00 19.18 4.57
N GLY A 190 -9.81 20.48 4.29
CA GLY A 190 -9.16 21.42 5.21
C GLY A 190 -7.64 21.52 5.04
N GLY A 191 -7.04 20.79 4.08
CA GLY A 191 -5.63 20.96 3.67
C GLY A 191 -5.37 22.30 3.00
N ASP A 192 -4.09 22.60 2.77
CA ASP A 192 -3.64 23.76 1.98
C ASP A 192 -3.35 23.29 0.53
N PRO A 193 -4.17 23.67 -0.45
CA PRO A 193 -4.00 23.20 -1.82
C PRO A 193 -2.68 23.64 -2.49
N GLU A 194 -2.04 24.72 -1.99
CA GLU A 194 -0.75 25.16 -2.52
C GLU A 194 0.39 24.29 -1.99
N ALA A 195 0.40 24.05 -0.69
CA ALA A 195 1.35 23.14 -0.06
C ALA A 195 1.19 21.71 -0.58
N ASP A 196 -0.06 21.24 -0.76
CA ASP A 196 -0.34 19.92 -1.33
C ASP A 196 0.17 19.81 -2.78
N GLY A 197 0.04 20.86 -3.59
CA GLY A 197 0.60 20.91 -4.94
C GLY A 197 2.12 20.78 -4.97
N ALA A 198 2.84 21.46 -4.04
CA ALA A 198 4.29 21.34 -3.90
C ALA A 198 4.70 19.91 -3.48
N ARG A 199 3.97 19.31 -2.57
CA ARG A 199 4.18 17.94 -2.09
C ARG A 199 3.90 16.90 -3.18
N LEU A 200 2.81 17.06 -3.96
CA LEU A 200 2.52 16.23 -5.14
C LEU A 200 3.64 16.32 -6.17
N ARG A 201 4.17 17.53 -6.41
CA ARG A 201 5.32 17.73 -7.30
C ARG A 201 6.54 16.96 -6.79
N ALA A 202 6.84 17.04 -5.50
CA ALA A 202 7.97 16.32 -4.91
C ALA A 202 7.86 14.80 -5.12
N LEU A 203 6.68 14.21 -4.90
CA LEU A 203 6.42 12.80 -5.15
C LEU A 203 6.59 12.45 -6.66
N ALA A 204 6.02 13.27 -7.55
CA ALA A 204 6.13 13.08 -8.99
C ALA A 204 7.56 13.22 -9.51
N ASP A 205 8.33 14.17 -8.96
CA ASP A 205 9.76 14.37 -9.28
C ASP A 205 10.59 13.14 -8.90
N GLY A 206 10.37 12.64 -7.67
CA GLY A 206 11.04 11.44 -7.20
C GLY A 206 10.71 10.20 -8.01
N TYR A 207 9.46 10.03 -8.41
CA TYR A 207 9.04 8.96 -9.31
C TYR A 207 9.64 9.09 -10.71
N GLY A 208 10.04 10.29 -11.13
CA GLY A 208 10.49 10.59 -12.47
C GLY A 208 9.34 10.63 -13.47
N CYS A 209 8.20 11.21 -13.07
CA CYS A 209 7.05 11.37 -13.94
C CYS A 209 7.37 12.24 -15.16
N ASP A 210 7.00 11.77 -16.34
CA ASP A 210 6.98 12.60 -17.55
C ASP A 210 5.80 13.59 -17.53
N ALA A 211 5.68 14.43 -18.57
CA ALA A 211 4.67 15.47 -18.63
C ALA A 211 3.22 14.92 -18.68
N GLU A 212 3.01 13.75 -19.23
CA GLU A 212 1.70 13.10 -19.29
C GLU A 212 1.34 12.53 -17.91
N GLN A 213 2.26 11.82 -17.28
CA GLN A 213 2.09 11.25 -15.96
C GLN A 213 1.86 12.33 -14.89
N ARG A 214 2.57 13.48 -14.98
CA ARG A 214 2.35 14.63 -14.09
C ARG A 214 0.92 15.16 -14.19
N ARG A 215 0.38 15.29 -15.39
CA ARG A 215 -1.01 15.71 -15.60
C ARG A 215 -2.01 14.67 -15.10
N ALA A 216 -1.71 13.39 -15.25
CA ALA A 216 -2.59 12.30 -14.87
C ALA A 216 -2.66 12.06 -13.36
N LEU A 217 -1.60 12.39 -12.59
CA LEU A 217 -1.47 12.02 -11.18
C LEU A 217 -2.63 12.51 -10.28
N PRO A 218 -3.08 13.79 -10.35
CA PRO A 218 -4.21 14.23 -9.53
C PRO A 218 -5.52 13.50 -9.86
N GLY A 219 -5.75 13.21 -11.15
CA GLY A 219 -6.90 12.42 -11.59
C GLY A 219 -6.83 10.96 -11.12
N ALA A 220 -5.64 10.36 -11.14
CA ALA A 220 -5.42 9.00 -10.62
C ALA A 220 -5.67 8.93 -9.11
N ALA A 221 -5.22 9.93 -8.33
CA ALA A 221 -5.53 10.03 -6.90
C ALA A 221 -7.04 10.12 -6.66
N LEU A 222 -7.75 10.96 -7.43
CA LEU A 222 -9.21 11.09 -7.34
C LEU A 222 -9.93 9.77 -7.58
N LEU A 223 -9.55 9.04 -8.62
CA LEU A 223 -10.17 7.74 -8.95
C LEU A 223 -10.02 6.73 -7.80
N ARG A 224 -8.86 6.70 -7.16
CA ARG A 224 -8.60 5.79 -6.03
C ARG A 224 -9.41 6.19 -4.79
N VAL A 225 -9.45 7.47 -4.46
CA VAL A 225 -10.22 8.00 -3.30
C VAL A 225 -11.71 7.75 -3.50
N ARG A 226 -12.26 8.06 -4.68
CA ARG A 226 -13.65 7.77 -5.02
C ARG A 226 -13.97 6.27 -5.01
N GLY A 227 -13.04 5.46 -5.52
CA GLY A 227 -13.17 4.01 -5.49
C GLY A 227 -13.32 3.49 -4.06
N MET A 228 -12.47 3.94 -3.14
CA MET A 228 -12.55 3.56 -1.72
C MET A 228 -13.87 3.99 -1.08
N PHE A 229 -14.31 5.21 -1.33
CA PHE A 229 -15.63 5.68 -0.86
C PHE A 229 -16.76 4.79 -1.38
N THR A 230 -16.77 4.49 -2.68
CA THR A 230 -17.77 3.62 -3.31
C THR A 230 -17.77 2.21 -2.70
N VAL A 231 -16.60 1.64 -2.45
CA VAL A 231 -16.49 0.31 -1.82
C VAL A 231 -17.08 0.28 -0.42
N LEU A 232 -16.85 1.32 0.37
CA LEU A 232 -17.41 1.45 1.72
C LEU A 232 -18.95 1.58 1.68
N GLU A 233 -19.48 2.47 0.82
CA GLU A 233 -20.93 2.65 0.62
C GLU A 233 -21.60 1.36 0.14
N GLU A 234 -21.00 0.68 -0.83
CA GLU A 234 -21.52 -0.59 -1.33
C GLU A 234 -21.42 -1.69 -0.26
N GLY A 235 -20.35 -1.72 0.51
CA GLY A 235 -20.17 -2.60 1.65
C GLY A 235 -21.29 -2.44 2.68
N ALA A 236 -21.60 -1.19 3.05
CA ALA A 236 -22.71 -0.89 3.94
C ALA A 236 -24.05 -1.37 3.39
N ARG A 237 -24.31 -1.09 2.11
CA ARG A 237 -25.57 -1.48 1.45
C ARG A 237 -25.76 -2.99 1.31
N THR A 238 -24.67 -3.74 1.09
CA THR A 238 -24.71 -5.19 0.80
C THR A 238 -24.39 -6.08 2.00
N GLY A 239 -23.87 -5.51 3.09
CA GLY A 239 -23.35 -6.27 4.23
C GLY A 239 -21.99 -6.94 3.96
N ARG A 240 -21.30 -6.60 2.85
CA ARG A 240 -20.01 -7.19 2.47
C ARG A 240 -18.92 -6.81 3.48
N GLN A 241 -18.32 -7.81 4.12
CA GLN A 241 -17.22 -7.60 5.06
C GLN A 241 -15.85 -7.56 4.33
N PRO A 242 -14.89 -6.80 4.85
CA PRO A 242 -14.93 -5.95 6.06
C PRO A 242 -15.57 -4.57 5.84
N TRP A 243 -15.95 -4.22 4.62
CA TRP A 243 -16.34 -2.86 4.20
C TRP A 243 -17.58 -2.35 4.93
N ALA A 244 -18.55 -3.22 5.21
CA ALA A 244 -19.75 -2.86 5.99
C ALA A 244 -19.37 -2.45 7.44
N ARG A 245 -18.44 -3.16 8.07
CA ARG A 245 -17.92 -2.82 9.39
C ARG A 245 -17.15 -1.50 9.36
N LEU A 246 -16.23 -1.34 8.41
CA LEU A 246 -15.43 -0.12 8.26
C LEU A 246 -16.31 1.11 8.00
N HIS A 247 -17.35 0.97 7.18
CA HIS A 247 -18.34 2.03 6.99
C HIS A 247 -19.01 2.40 8.32
N ALA A 248 -19.49 1.40 9.09
CA ALA A 248 -20.12 1.63 10.39
C ALA A 248 -19.18 2.25 11.43
N GLU A 249 -17.88 2.05 11.30
CA GLU A 249 -16.82 2.67 12.10
C GLU A 249 -16.46 4.10 11.64
N GLY A 250 -17.14 4.63 10.62
CA GLY A 250 -16.98 6.02 10.16
C GLY A 250 -15.87 6.24 9.11
N HIS A 251 -15.31 5.19 8.51
CA HIS A 251 -14.26 5.36 7.49
C HIS A 251 -14.75 6.15 6.27
N ALA A 252 -16.04 6.05 5.91
CA ALA A 252 -16.62 6.81 4.81
C ALA A 252 -16.58 8.33 5.03
N ASP A 253 -16.61 8.77 6.30
CA ASP A 253 -16.56 10.20 6.67
C ASP A 253 -15.21 10.85 6.32
N HIS A 254 -14.17 10.06 6.14
CA HIS A 254 -12.89 10.52 5.62
C HIS A 254 -12.87 10.52 4.08
N TRP A 255 -13.26 9.40 3.45
CA TRP A 255 -13.08 9.19 2.02
C TRP A 255 -13.97 10.07 1.14
N GLY A 256 -15.23 10.33 1.55
CA GLY A 256 -16.14 11.21 0.83
C GLY A 256 -15.64 12.64 0.74
N PRO A 257 -15.41 13.33 1.88
CA PRO A 257 -14.85 14.69 1.89
C PRO A 257 -13.46 14.80 1.23
N ALA A 258 -12.62 13.75 1.31
CA ALA A 258 -11.33 13.71 0.63
C ALA A 258 -11.51 13.67 -0.90
N ALA A 259 -12.46 12.87 -1.41
CA ALA A 259 -12.77 12.86 -2.85
C ALA A 259 -13.23 14.24 -3.35
N ASP A 260 -14.10 14.92 -2.61
CA ASP A 260 -14.57 16.27 -2.94
C ASP A 260 -13.43 17.31 -2.92
N TYR A 261 -12.50 17.15 -1.98
CA TYR A 261 -11.33 18.01 -1.89
C TYR A 261 -10.41 17.82 -3.11
N VAL A 262 -10.07 16.58 -3.45
CA VAL A 262 -9.22 16.26 -4.60
C VAL A 262 -9.89 16.73 -5.90
N GLU A 263 -11.18 16.49 -6.09
CA GLU A 263 -11.93 16.94 -7.27
C GLU A 263 -11.84 18.46 -7.45
N ARG A 264 -12.09 19.21 -6.35
CA ARG A 264 -12.12 20.68 -6.36
C ARG A 264 -10.77 21.29 -6.74
N HIS A 265 -9.66 20.63 -6.36
CA HIS A 265 -8.31 21.17 -6.56
C HIS A 265 -7.53 20.49 -7.69
N ARG A 266 -8.10 19.47 -8.34
CA ARG A 266 -7.47 18.67 -9.37
C ARG A 266 -6.84 19.51 -10.48
N GLU A 267 -7.60 20.40 -11.12
CA GLU A 267 -7.13 21.22 -12.24
C GLU A 267 -6.00 22.17 -11.83
N ARG A 268 -6.05 22.72 -10.61
CA ARG A 268 -4.96 23.51 -10.04
C ARG A 268 -3.67 22.72 -9.93
N TRP A 269 -3.75 21.48 -9.45
CA TRP A 269 -2.57 20.62 -9.31
C TRP A 269 -2.07 20.11 -10.66
N GLU A 270 -2.95 19.80 -11.61
CA GLU A 270 -2.57 19.45 -12.98
C GLU A 270 -1.76 20.58 -13.64
N ALA A 271 -2.19 21.82 -13.47
CA ALA A 271 -1.46 23.00 -13.95
C ALA A 271 -0.13 23.18 -13.20
N ALA A 272 -0.13 23.06 -11.86
CA ALA A 272 1.07 23.21 -11.05
C ALA A 272 2.13 22.15 -11.37
N LEU A 273 1.75 20.87 -11.56
CA LEU A 273 2.65 19.78 -11.91
C LEU A 273 3.19 19.87 -13.35
N SER A 274 2.48 20.56 -14.24
CA SER A 274 2.87 20.75 -15.65
C SER A 274 3.76 21.96 -15.87
N ALA A 275 3.86 22.86 -14.89
CA ALA A 275 4.76 24.02 -14.97
C ALA A 275 6.23 23.57 -14.94
N PRO A 276 7.12 24.22 -15.69
CA PRO A 276 8.55 23.87 -15.78
C PRO A 276 9.30 23.99 -14.45
#